data_686ed3396780ff9a0a35b3a73a8ed4a6
#
_entry.id   686ed3396780ff9a0a35b3a73a8ed4a6
#
_cell.length_a   1.000
_cell.length_b   1.000
_cell.length_c   1.000
_cell.angle_alpha   90.00
_cell.angle_beta   90.00
_cell.angle_gamma   90.00
#
_symmetry.space_group_name_H-M   'P 1'
#
loop_
_entity.id
_entity.type
_entity.pdbx_description
1 polymer ?
#
loop_
_entity_poly.entity_id
_entity_poly.type
_entity_poly.pdbx_seq_one_letter_code
_entity_poly.pdbx_strand_id
1 'polypeptide(L)'
;MSVPSIPSTEPKLAYDQDAALDLQRQISNMKQQIGNSIFDTYQTSLTGRYCSKEMSQLFSQRSRHSTWRSLWLYLAESEKELGIETITDEALQQMRDHLVVSDADFEVARVEEKRRRHDVMAHVHAFGEVAPKAAGIIHYGVRKFDLSFKV
;
A
#
# COMPACT_ATOMS: atom_id res chain seq x y z
N MET A 1 39.66 -34.24 -13.72
CA MET A 1 38.34 -33.76 -14.16
C MET A 1 38.08 -32.47 -13.40
N SER A 2 38.24 -31.33 -14.08
CA SER A 2 38.07 -29.99 -13.45
C SER A 2 36.59 -29.60 -13.55
N VAL A 3 36.01 -29.22 -12.40
CA VAL A 3 34.62 -28.72 -12.34
C VAL A 3 34.63 -27.27 -12.85
N PRO A 4 33.74 -26.91 -13.78
CA PRO A 4 33.66 -25.51 -14.25
C PRO A 4 33.04 -24.63 -13.17
N SER A 5 33.73 -23.55 -12.86
CA SER A 5 33.27 -22.50 -11.94
C SER A 5 32.07 -21.74 -12.57
N ILE A 6 30.94 -21.72 -11.84
CA ILE A 6 29.76 -20.94 -12.18
C ILE A 6 30.06 -19.47 -11.90
N PRO A 7 29.87 -18.54 -12.85
CA PRO A 7 30.00 -17.14 -12.57
C PRO A 7 28.85 -16.68 -11.67
N SER A 8 29.18 -16.15 -10.49
CA SER A 8 28.24 -15.49 -9.58
C SER A 8 27.86 -14.11 -10.13
N THR A 9 26.86 -14.05 -10.98
CA THR A 9 26.21 -12.79 -11.35
C THR A 9 25.06 -12.55 -10.38
N GLU A 10 25.37 -11.96 -9.22
CA GLU A 10 24.32 -11.36 -8.41
C GLU A 10 23.75 -10.15 -9.17
N PRO A 11 22.44 -10.09 -9.39
CA PRO A 11 21.81 -8.89 -9.92
C PRO A 11 21.98 -7.79 -8.88
N LYS A 12 22.85 -6.82 -9.14
CA LYS A 12 22.85 -5.56 -8.41
C LYS A 12 21.53 -4.86 -8.74
N LEU A 13 20.56 -4.97 -7.85
CA LEU A 13 19.44 -4.04 -7.82
C LEU A 13 20.05 -2.64 -7.63
N ALA A 14 20.19 -1.89 -8.70
CA ALA A 14 20.53 -0.49 -8.63
C ALA A 14 19.34 0.22 -7.96
N TYR A 15 19.48 0.54 -6.68
CA TYR A 15 18.53 1.38 -5.97
C TYR A 15 18.52 2.75 -6.65
N ASP A 16 17.42 3.04 -7.36
CA ASP A 16 17.24 4.31 -8.04
C ASP A 16 16.95 5.40 -7.01
N GLN A 17 17.98 6.18 -6.68
CA GLN A 17 17.89 7.27 -5.72
C GLN A 17 16.92 8.37 -6.19
N ASP A 18 16.76 8.57 -7.49
CA ASP A 18 15.87 9.58 -8.04
C ASP A 18 14.39 9.16 -7.90
N ALA A 19 14.09 7.90 -8.11
CA ALA A 19 12.74 7.35 -7.84
C ALA A 19 12.37 7.43 -6.35
N ALA A 20 13.33 7.20 -5.46
CA ALA A 20 13.10 7.32 -4.01
C ALA A 20 12.87 8.79 -3.58
N LEU A 21 13.57 9.73 -4.18
CA LEU A 21 13.39 11.18 -3.94
C LEU A 21 12.03 11.68 -4.47
N ASP A 22 11.61 11.19 -5.62
CA ASP A 22 10.29 11.52 -6.18
C ASP A 22 9.15 10.95 -5.33
N LEU A 23 9.30 9.74 -4.84
CA LEU A 23 8.35 9.14 -3.90
C LEU A 23 8.27 9.94 -2.59
N GLN A 24 9.41 10.38 -2.05
CA GLN A 24 9.44 11.23 -0.86
C GLN A 24 8.78 12.60 -1.09
N ARG A 25 8.93 13.20 -2.27
CA ARG A 25 8.25 14.44 -2.67
C ARG A 25 6.74 14.24 -2.77
N GLN A 26 6.31 13.16 -3.40
CA GLN A 26 4.88 12.82 -3.50
C GLN A 26 4.27 12.60 -2.11
N ILE A 27 4.94 11.88 -1.24
CA ILE A 27 4.52 11.67 0.16
C ILE A 27 4.45 13.01 0.91
N SER A 28 5.40 13.92 0.72
CA SER A 28 5.40 15.24 1.36
C SER A 28 4.27 16.12 0.87
N ASN A 29 4.00 16.13 -0.43
CA ASN A 29 2.88 16.89 -1.03
C ASN A 29 1.52 16.33 -0.58
N MET A 30 1.39 15.01 -0.48
CA MET A 30 0.19 14.36 0.04
C MET A 30 -0.04 14.66 1.52
N LYS A 31 1.02 14.74 2.34
CA LYS A 31 0.93 15.14 3.75
C LYS A 31 0.41 16.58 3.94
N GLN A 32 0.62 17.47 2.98
CA GLN A 32 0.08 18.84 3.03
C GLN A 32 -1.41 18.92 2.65
N GLN A 33 -1.95 17.94 1.93
CA GLN A 33 -3.35 17.90 1.51
C GLN A 33 -4.28 17.17 2.49
N ILE A 34 -3.70 16.51 3.50
CA ILE A 34 -4.47 15.76 4.50
C ILE A 34 -5.03 16.75 5.51
N GLY A 35 -6.34 16.99 5.45
CA GLY A 35 -7.07 17.73 6.46
C GLY A 35 -7.11 16.99 7.80
N ASN A 36 -7.62 17.65 8.86
CA ASN A 36 -7.77 17.07 10.21
C ASN A 36 -8.89 16.01 10.26
N SER A 37 -8.71 14.90 9.60
CA SER A 37 -9.62 13.74 9.70
C SER A 37 -9.29 12.90 10.93
N ILE A 38 -10.32 12.26 11.50
CA ILE A 38 -10.15 11.28 12.60
C ILE A 38 -9.25 10.10 12.20
N PHE A 39 -9.08 9.86 10.91
CA PHE A 39 -8.23 8.80 10.37
C PHE A 39 -6.75 9.19 10.26
N ASP A 40 -6.41 10.48 10.48
CA ASP A 40 -5.04 11.00 10.32
C ASP A 40 -4.18 10.84 11.56
N THR A 41 -4.78 10.51 12.70
CA THR A 41 -4.07 10.33 13.96
C THR A 41 -4.49 9.06 14.67
N TYR A 42 -3.53 8.37 15.27
CA TYR A 42 -3.81 7.25 16.16
C TYR A 42 -4.30 7.79 17.51
N GLN A 43 -5.44 7.31 17.99
CA GLN A 43 -6.05 7.79 19.22
C GLN A 43 -6.26 6.66 20.22
N THR A 44 -5.71 6.83 21.40
CA THR A 44 -5.99 6.04 22.60
C THR A 44 -6.03 6.99 23.81
N SER A 45 -6.44 6.49 24.97
CA SER A 45 -6.40 7.27 26.22
C SER A 45 -4.98 7.73 26.61
N LEU A 46 -3.94 7.16 26.01
CA LEU A 46 -2.54 7.45 26.30
C LEU A 46 -1.89 8.38 25.28
N THR A 47 -2.39 8.46 24.06
CA THR A 47 -1.77 9.24 22.97
C THR A 47 -1.69 10.72 23.28
N GLY A 48 -2.71 11.31 23.93
CA GLY A 48 -2.69 12.71 24.32
C GLY A 48 -1.68 13.08 25.41
N ARG A 49 -1.10 12.09 26.11
CA ARG A 49 -0.15 12.29 27.20
C ARG A 49 1.29 11.91 26.85
N TYR A 50 1.48 10.85 26.05
CA TYR A 50 2.77 10.19 25.87
C TYR A 50 3.23 10.05 24.43
N CYS A 51 2.39 10.37 23.45
CA CYS A 51 2.70 10.22 22.04
C CYS A 51 3.02 11.56 21.38
N SER A 52 4.09 11.61 20.57
CA SER A 52 4.34 12.78 19.71
C SER A 52 3.32 12.82 18.57
N LYS A 53 3.15 14.00 17.95
CA LYS A 53 2.26 14.16 16.78
C LYS A 53 2.70 13.28 15.62
N GLU A 54 4.00 13.20 15.36
CA GLU A 54 4.60 12.42 14.29
C GLU A 54 4.32 10.92 14.49
N MET A 55 4.50 10.43 15.73
CA MET A 55 4.24 9.05 16.06
C MET A 55 2.74 8.72 15.92
N SER A 56 1.87 9.61 16.36
CA SER A 56 0.43 9.44 16.23
C SER A 56 -0.03 9.42 14.77
N GLN A 57 0.59 10.22 13.90
CA GLN A 57 0.35 10.19 12.46
C GLN A 57 0.87 8.90 11.80
N LEU A 58 2.07 8.45 12.18
CA LEU A 58 2.67 7.24 11.63
C LEU A 58 1.80 6.00 11.87
N PHE A 59 1.19 5.89 13.05
CA PHE A 59 0.31 4.78 13.40
C PHE A 59 -1.18 5.04 13.11
N SER A 60 -1.50 6.11 12.38
CA SER A 60 -2.86 6.43 11.97
C SER A 60 -3.45 5.37 11.05
N GLN A 61 -4.78 5.29 11.01
CA GLN A 61 -5.47 4.40 10.07
C GLN A 61 -5.13 4.75 8.62
N ARG A 62 -5.08 6.02 8.28
CA ARG A 62 -4.72 6.47 6.94
C ARG A 62 -3.31 6.02 6.56
N SER A 63 -2.32 6.21 7.40
CA SER A 63 -0.95 5.76 7.16
C SER A 63 -0.90 4.26 6.92
N ARG A 64 -1.53 3.47 7.80
CA ARG A 64 -1.57 2.01 7.70
C ARG A 64 -2.19 1.52 6.39
N HIS A 65 -3.39 2.00 6.05
CA HIS A 65 -4.09 1.50 4.86
C HIS A 65 -3.51 2.04 3.55
N SER A 66 -2.92 3.23 3.56
CA SER A 66 -2.15 3.74 2.41
C SER A 66 -0.88 2.91 2.19
N THR A 67 -0.22 2.48 3.27
CA THR A 67 0.91 1.54 3.18
C THR A 67 0.47 0.19 2.58
N TRP A 68 -0.71 -0.33 2.95
CA TRP A 68 -1.24 -1.54 2.32
C TRP A 68 -1.46 -1.36 0.81
N ARG A 69 -2.02 -0.23 0.37
CA ARG A 69 -2.19 0.08 -1.06
C ARG A 69 -0.85 0.11 -1.79
N SER A 70 0.18 0.70 -1.18
CA SER A 70 1.54 0.70 -1.74
C SER A 70 2.12 -0.71 -1.84
N LEU A 71 1.93 -1.56 -0.83
CA LEU A 71 2.39 -2.95 -0.87
C LEU A 71 1.67 -3.76 -1.97
N TRP A 72 0.36 -3.58 -2.14
CA TRP A 72 -0.38 -4.22 -3.23
C TRP A 72 0.08 -3.76 -4.61
N LEU A 73 0.40 -2.46 -4.76
CA LEU A 73 0.98 -1.95 -6.01
C LEU A 73 2.33 -2.60 -6.30
N TYR A 74 3.26 -2.60 -5.35
CA TYR A 74 4.59 -3.20 -5.55
C TYR A 74 4.51 -4.69 -5.86
N LEU A 75 3.57 -5.39 -5.23
CA LEU A 75 3.32 -6.80 -5.56
C LEU A 75 2.87 -6.94 -7.01
N ALA A 76 1.85 -6.19 -7.43
CA ALA A 76 1.32 -6.24 -8.79
C ALA A 76 2.40 -5.85 -9.83
N GLU A 77 3.26 -4.88 -9.54
CA GLU A 77 4.41 -4.54 -10.38
C GLU A 77 5.38 -5.72 -10.52
N SER A 78 5.74 -6.35 -9.40
CA SER A 78 6.62 -7.53 -9.40
C SER A 78 6.01 -8.73 -10.12
N GLU A 79 4.72 -8.97 -9.95
CA GLU A 79 3.98 -10.03 -10.64
C GLU A 79 3.94 -9.79 -12.15
N LYS A 80 3.79 -8.54 -12.59
CA LYS A 80 3.87 -8.17 -13.99
C LYS A 80 5.26 -8.44 -14.57
N GLU A 81 6.33 -8.08 -13.84
CA GLU A 81 7.71 -8.36 -14.25
C GLU A 81 7.98 -9.87 -14.39
N LEU A 82 7.30 -10.69 -13.60
CA LEU A 82 7.35 -12.16 -13.71
C LEU A 82 6.54 -12.72 -14.89
N GLY A 83 5.88 -11.87 -15.68
CA GLY A 83 5.19 -12.25 -16.90
C GLY A 83 3.70 -12.59 -16.71
N ILE A 84 3.06 -12.12 -15.63
CA ILE A 84 1.61 -12.29 -15.45
C ILE A 84 0.87 -11.28 -16.33
N GLU A 85 0.38 -11.74 -17.48
CA GLU A 85 -0.26 -10.92 -18.52
C GLU A 85 -1.58 -10.26 -18.10
N THR A 86 -2.23 -10.76 -17.06
CA THR A 86 -3.48 -10.18 -16.55
C THR A 86 -3.29 -8.79 -15.91
N ILE A 87 -2.05 -8.41 -15.59
CA ILE A 87 -1.70 -7.15 -14.96
C ILE A 87 -1.35 -6.12 -16.03
N THR A 88 -2.28 -5.23 -16.33
CA THR A 88 -2.13 -4.19 -17.35
C THR A 88 -1.48 -2.91 -16.80
N ASP A 89 -0.82 -2.13 -17.68
CA ASP A 89 -0.25 -0.83 -17.29
C ASP A 89 -1.31 0.15 -16.81
N GLU A 90 -2.50 0.10 -17.40
CA GLU A 90 -3.63 0.93 -16.97
C GLU A 90 -4.09 0.60 -15.56
N ALA A 91 -4.11 -0.69 -15.18
CA ALA A 91 -4.46 -1.10 -13.82
C ALA A 91 -3.44 -0.60 -12.82
N LEU A 92 -2.14 -0.74 -13.10
CA LEU A 92 -1.06 -0.23 -12.26
C LEU A 92 -1.12 1.29 -12.11
N GLN A 93 -1.43 2.01 -13.21
CA GLN A 93 -1.56 3.47 -13.15
C GLN A 93 -2.74 3.88 -12.26
N GLN A 94 -3.89 3.24 -12.37
CA GLN A 94 -5.02 3.51 -11.47
C GLN A 94 -4.68 3.24 -9.99
N MET A 95 -3.90 2.19 -9.71
CA MET A 95 -3.43 1.93 -8.35
C MET A 95 -2.49 3.04 -7.86
N ARG A 96 -1.55 3.52 -8.69
CA ARG A 96 -0.64 4.63 -8.33
C ARG A 96 -1.39 5.93 -8.02
N ASP A 97 -2.42 6.24 -8.80
CA ASP A 97 -3.21 7.46 -8.64
C ASP A 97 -4.03 7.47 -7.33
N HIS A 98 -4.30 6.30 -6.74
CA HIS A 98 -5.17 6.15 -5.57
C HIS A 98 -4.48 5.50 -4.35
N LEU A 99 -3.17 5.71 -4.17
CA LEU A 99 -2.42 5.13 -3.04
C LEU A 99 -2.87 5.67 -1.68
N VAL A 100 -3.24 6.96 -1.61
CA VAL A 100 -3.71 7.56 -0.37
C VAL A 100 -5.19 7.28 -0.18
N VAL A 101 -5.52 6.69 0.96
CA VAL A 101 -6.92 6.38 1.30
C VAL A 101 -7.65 7.66 1.66
N SER A 102 -8.75 7.96 0.99
CA SER A 102 -9.64 9.08 1.28
C SER A 102 -10.61 8.77 2.42
N ASP A 103 -11.27 9.79 2.98
CA ASP A 103 -12.32 9.57 3.98
C ASP A 103 -13.52 8.81 3.39
N ALA A 104 -13.83 9.03 2.11
CA ALA A 104 -14.86 8.30 1.40
C ALA A 104 -14.54 6.79 1.30
N ASP A 105 -13.27 6.44 1.05
CA ASP A 105 -12.84 5.04 1.01
C ASP A 105 -12.99 4.36 2.37
N PHE A 106 -12.77 5.09 3.47
CA PHE A 106 -13.01 4.55 4.83
C PHE A 106 -14.49 4.26 5.07
N GLU A 107 -15.40 5.10 4.57
CA GLU A 107 -16.83 4.84 4.71
C GLU A 107 -17.25 3.61 3.89
N VAL A 108 -16.76 3.46 2.67
CA VAL A 108 -16.99 2.26 1.85
C VAL A 108 -16.43 1.03 2.58
N ALA A 109 -15.19 1.08 3.06
CA ALA A 109 -14.57 -0.02 3.79
C ALA A 109 -15.37 -0.37 5.06
N ARG A 110 -15.87 0.62 5.81
CA ARG A 110 -16.68 0.41 7.02
C ARG A 110 -18.00 -0.34 6.73
N VAL A 111 -18.65 -0.02 5.62
CA VAL A 111 -19.88 -0.70 5.18
C VAL A 111 -19.57 -2.14 4.78
N GLU A 112 -18.53 -2.34 3.99
CA GLU A 112 -18.12 -3.66 3.52
C GLU A 112 -17.59 -4.55 4.66
N GLU A 113 -16.91 -4.00 5.65
CA GLU A 113 -16.44 -4.73 6.81
C GLU A 113 -17.61 -5.31 7.64
N LYS A 114 -18.67 -4.52 7.83
CA LYS A 114 -19.89 -5.01 8.50
C LYS A 114 -20.51 -6.20 7.77
N ARG A 115 -20.47 -6.17 6.44
CA ARG A 115 -21.04 -7.22 5.59
C ARG A 115 -20.16 -8.46 5.53
N ARG A 116 -18.84 -8.29 5.32
CA ARG A 116 -17.87 -9.37 5.08
C ARG A 116 -17.23 -9.89 6.36
N ARG A 117 -17.24 -9.08 7.43
CA ARG A 117 -16.53 -9.33 8.70
C ARG A 117 -15.04 -9.61 8.50
N HIS A 118 -14.42 -8.84 7.60
CA HIS A 118 -13.03 -9.01 7.19
C HIS A 118 -12.45 -7.65 6.76
N ASP A 119 -11.63 -7.06 7.60
CA ASP A 119 -11.02 -5.74 7.45
C ASP A 119 -10.22 -5.57 6.14
N VAL A 120 -9.26 -6.48 5.89
CA VAL A 120 -8.42 -6.41 4.68
C VAL A 120 -9.28 -6.46 3.42
N MET A 121 -10.25 -7.39 3.33
CA MET A 121 -11.11 -7.53 2.15
C MET A 121 -12.05 -6.33 1.98
N ALA A 122 -12.44 -5.64 3.04
CA ALA A 122 -13.18 -4.40 2.97
C ALA A 122 -12.35 -3.28 2.30
N HIS A 123 -11.07 -3.18 2.67
CA HIS A 123 -10.15 -2.21 2.05
C HIS A 123 -9.73 -2.59 0.64
N VAL A 124 -9.62 -3.89 0.31
CA VAL A 124 -9.46 -4.36 -1.08
C VAL A 124 -10.65 -3.92 -1.94
N HIS A 125 -11.87 -4.09 -1.43
CA HIS A 125 -13.08 -3.66 -2.14
C HIS A 125 -13.10 -2.15 -2.35
N ALA A 126 -12.85 -1.36 -1.29
CA ALA A 126 -12.81 0.10 -1.39
C ALA A 126 -11.73 0.59 -2.38
N PHE A 127 -10.59 -0.09 -2.44
CA PHE A 127 -9.57 0.22 -3.44
C PHE A 127 -10.01 -0.17 -4.85
N GLY A 128 -10.69 -1.30 -5.02
CA GLY A 128 -11.24 -1.74 -6.31
C GLY A 128 -12.32 -0.80 -6.87
N GLU A 129 -13.07 -0.09 -6.03
CA GLU A 129 -14.05 0.91 -6.49
C GLU A 129 -13.39 2.13 -7.14
N VAL A 130 -12.26 2.61 -6.58
CA VAL A 130 -11.51 3.75 -7.13
C VAL A 130 -10.52 3.33 -8.23
N ALA A 131 -10.15 2.05 -8.29
CA ALA A 131 -9.26 1.47 -9.30
C ALA A 131 -9.93 0.25 -9.96
N PRO A 132 -11.02 0.42 -10.73
CA PRO A 132 -11.83 -0.69 -11.22
C PRO A 132 -11.08 -1.66 -12.14
N LYS A 133 -10.10 -1.19 -12.92
CA LYS A 133 -9.26 -2.07 -13.75
C LYS A 133 -8.30 -2.93 -12.92
N ALA A 134 -7.97 -2.50 -11.73
CA ALA A 134 -7.13 -3.24 -10.81
C ALA A 134 -7.93 -4.16 -9.85
N ALA A 135 -9.24 -4.04 -9.77
CA ALA A 135 -10.07 -4.73 -8.77
C ALA A 135 -9.82 -6.25 -8.66
N GLY A 136 -9.53 -6.91 -9.80
CA GLY A 136 -9.25 -8.35 -9.84
C GLY A 136 -7.83 -8.75 -9.46
N ILE A 137 -6.90 -7.79 -9.40
CA ILE A 137 -5.47 -8.05 -9.18
C ILE A 137 -4.93 -7.49 -7.85
N ILE A 138 -5.65 -6.60 -7.17
CA ILE A 138 -5.19 -5.93 -5.94
C ILE A 138 -4.69 -6.93 -4.89
N HIS A 139 -5.34 -8.06 -4.75
CA HIS A 139 -5.01 -9.08 -3.74
C HIS A 139 -4.50 -10.37 -4.38
N TYR A 140 -3.98 -10.32 -5.59
CA TYR A 140 -3.44 -11.48 -6.28
C TYR A 140 -2.18 -11.96 -5.55
N GLY A 141 -2.07 -13.25 -5.27
CA GLY A 141 -0.90 -13.83 -4.61
C GLY A 141 -0.68 -13.50 -3.11
N VAL A 142 -1.45 -12.61 -2.50
CA VAL A 142 -1.26 -12.24 -1.09
C VAL A 142 -2.14 -13.06 -0.15
N ARG A 143 -1.56 -13.59 0.92
CA ARG A 143 -2.31 -14.16 2.04
C ARG A 143 -2.59 -13.07 3.09
N LYS A 144 -3.75 -13.16 3.76
CA LYS A 144 -4.14 -12.29 4.89
C LYS A 144 -3.03 -12.15 5.93
N PHE A 145 -2.25 -13.20 6.15
CA PHE A 145 -1.20 -13.28 7.14
C PHE A 145 -0.01 -12.34 6.85
N ASP A 146 0.29 -12.09 5.58
CA ASP A 146 1.45 -11.30 5.17
C ASP A 146 1.28 -9.81 5.47
N LEU A 147 0.05 -9.30 5.51
CA LEU A 147 -0.25 -7.91 5.81
C LEU A 147 -0.37 -7.61 7.31
N SER A 148 -0.79 -8.60 8.12
CA SER A 148 -1.02 -8.38 9.55
C SER A 148 0.25 -8.32 10.38
N PHE A 149 1.39 -8.83 9.89
CA PHE A 149 2.65 -8.92 10.63
C PHE A 149 3.71 -7.87 10.25
N LYS A 150 3.47 -7.02 9.24
CA LYS A 150 4.47 -6.07 8.73
C LYS A 150 4.13 -4.60 9.00
N VAL A 151 3.19 -4.33 9.88
CA VAL A 151 2.87 -2.97 10.32
C VAL A 151 3.02 -2.85 11.82
#